data_78dc53589d3a7ab249fd21ec4b1f0d98
#
_entry.id   78dc53589d3a7ab249fd21ec4b1f0d98
#
_cell.length_a   1.000
_cell.length_b   1.000
_cell.length_c   1.000
_cell.angle_alpha   90.00
_cell.angle_beta   90.00
_cell.angle_gamma   90.00
#
_symmetry.space_group_name_H-M   'P 1'
#
loop_
_entity.id
_entity.type
_entity.pdbx_description
1 polymer ?
#
loop_
_entity_poly.entity_id
_entity_poly.type
_entity_poly.pdbx_seq_one_letter_code
_entity_poly.pdbx_strand_id
1 'polypeptide(L)'
;MGRKRTWTDADLKQAVASSSSFAGVLKRLGLRVGGGTQTCVKAAIRTLQLGTEHFTGQGHKKGKRSEYPRAAPLNEILVKDSRYSRAQLKRRLRQANVLPYLCAVCRLEPFWNGEPLVLVIDHINGVNNDNRRENLRWLCPNCNSQTPTFAGRNRKNKS
;
A
#
# COMPACT_ATOMS: atom_id res chain seq x y z
N MET A 1 9.04 -34.37 20.84
CA MET A 1 8.66 -35.24 19.71
C MET A 1 8.44 -34.39 18.47
N GLY A 2 9.29 -34.54 17.42
CA GLY A 2 9.12 -33.82 16.16
C GLY A 2 7.87 -34.32 15.41
N ARG A 3 7.11 -33.39 14.81
CA ARG A 3 5.95 -33.76 13.97
C ARG A 3 6.41 -34.68 12.84
N LYS A 4 5.76 -35.84 12.70
CA LYS A 4 6.01 -36.78 11.60
C LYS A 4 5.79 -36.09 10.24
N ARG A 5 6.70 -36.33 9.33
CA ARG A 5 6.65 -35.85 7.93
C ARG A 5 5.44 -36.51 7.23
N THR A 6 4.56 -35.68 6.63
CA THR A 6 3.30 -36.15 6.01
C THR A 6 3.42 -36.41 4.51
N TRP A 7 4.58 -36.20 3.91
CA TRP A 7 4.85 -36.32 2.48
C TRP A 7 6.11 -37.18 2.25
N THR A 8 6.18 -37.85 1.10
CA THR A 8 7.27 -38.73 0.69
C THR A 8 8.30 -37.97 -0.16
N ASP A 9 9.46 -38.57 -0.40
CA ASP A 9 10.48 -37.99 -1.27
C ASP A 9 10.01 -37.95 -2.74
N ALA A 10 9.16 -38.87 -3.16
CA ALA A 10 8.51 -38.86 -4.45
C ALA A 10 7.57 -37.65 -4.62
N ASP A 11 6.73 -37.39 -3.60
CA ASP A 11 5.84 -36.24 -3.58
C ASP A 11 6.64 -34.94 -3.67
N LEU A 12 7.76 -34.85 -2.95
CA LEU A 12 8.62 -33.67 -2.98
C LEU A 12 9.24 -33.46 -4.37
N LYS A 13 9.76 -34.52 -4.99
CA LYS A 13 10.34 -34.44 -6.36
C LYS A 13 9.31 -33.92 -7.35
N GLN A 14 8.10 -34.47 -7.33
CA GLN A 14 7.01 -34.04 -8.21
C GLN A 14 6.58 -32.60 -7.91
N ALA A 15 6.45 -32.22 -6.64
CA ALA A 15 6.08 -30.89 -6.25
C ALA A 15 7.13 -29.84 -6.67
N VAL A 16 8.42 -30.14 -6.56
CA VAL A 16 9.52 -29.27 -7.01
C VAL A 16 9.50 -29.12 -8.53
N ALA A 17 9.43 -30.19 -9.28
CA ALA A 17 9.42 -30.18 -10.74
C ALA A 17 8.26 -29.35 -11.31
N SER A 18 7.09 -29.38 -10.64
CA SER A 18 5.88 -28.71 -11.12
C SER A 18 5.62 -27.32 -10.50
N SER A 19 6.53 -26.80 -9.65
CA SER A 19 6.37 -25.51 -9.00
C SER A 19 7.41 -24.50 -9.47
N SER A 20 7.04 -23.22 -9.49
CA SER A 20 7.96 -22.12 -9.80
C SER A 20 8.48 -21.38 -8.56
N SER A 21 8.17 -21.89 -7.35
CA SER A 21 8.57 -21.25 -6.09
C SER A 21 8.45 -22.20 -4.89
N PHE A 22 9.18 -21.95 -3.82
CA PHE A 22 9.07 -22.70 -2.56
C PHE A 22 7.65 -22.67 -1.98
N ALA A 23 6.94 -21.55 -2.09
CA ALA A 23 5.55 -21.45 -1.65
C ALA A 23 4.62 -22.38 -2.48
N GLY A 24 4.88 -22.51 -3.77
CA GLY A 24 4.18 -23.43 -4.65
C GLY A 24 4.39 -24.90 -4.24
N VAL A 25 5.63 -25.25 -3.92
CA VAL A 25 5.96 -26.60 -3.40
C VAL A 25 5.19 -26.90 -2.12
N LEU A 26 5.20 -25.99 -1.15
CA LEU A 26 4.45 -26.16 0.11
C LEU A 26 2.95 -26.36 -0.14
N LYS A 27 2.37 -25.57 -1.03
CA LYS A 27 0.95 -25.69 -1.39
C LYS A 27 0.61 -27.05 -2.00
N ARG A 28 1.47 -27.57 -2.90
CA ARG A 28 1.27 -28.89 -3.52
C ARG A 28 1.39 -30.04 -2.53
N LEU A 29 2.26 -29.89 -1.53
CA LEU A 29 2.41 -30.86 -0.43
C LEU A 29 1.31 -30.72 0.64
N GLY A 30 0.31 -29.86 0.45
CA GLY A 30 -0.75 -29.60 1.44
C GLY A 30 -0.26 -28.93 2.73
N LEU A 31 0.91 -28.26 2.68
CA LEU A 31 1.55 -27.67 3.84
C LEU A 31 1.22 -26.18 3.97
N ARG A 32 1.07 -25.71 5.21
CA ARG A 32 0.94 -24.27 5.48
C ARG A 32 2.23 -23.53 5.12
N VAL A 33 2.10 -22.39 4.44
CA VAL A 33 3.20 -21.51 4.14
C VAL A 33 3.63 -20.81 5.43
N GLY A 34 4.75 -21.25 6.02
CA GLY A 34 5.33 -20.72 7.26
C GLY A 34 6.83 -20.98 7.33
N GLY A 35 7.54 -20.19 8.16
CA GLY A 35 9.01 -20.24 8.23
C GLY A 35 9.55 -21.63 8.55
N GLY A 36 9.06 -22.29 9.59
CA GLY A 36 9.51 -23.62 10.00
C GLY A 36 9.26 -24.71 8.95
N THR A 37 8.06 -24.71 8.35
CA THR A 37 7.69 -25.65 7.28
C THR A 37 8.58 -25.45 6.04
N GLN A 38 8.84 -24.19 5.70
CA GLN A 38 9.70 -23.86 4.57
C GLN A 38 11.15 -24.31 4.80
N THR A 39 11.65 -24.18 6.01
CA THR A 39 12.99 -24.64 6.38
C THR A 39 13.13 -26.17 6.22
N CYS A 40 12.16 -26.95 6.70
CA CYS A 40 12.16 -28.40 6.53
C CYS A 40 12.15 -28.83 5.05
N VAL A 41 11.30 -28.22 4.24
CA VAL A 41 11.20 -28.53 2.80
C VAL A 41 12.49 -28.13 2.08
N LYS A 42 13.08 -26.97 2.38
CA LYS A 42 14.36 -26.54 1.82
C LYS A 42 15.51 -27.51 2.19
N ALA A 43 15.54 -27.99 3.42
CA ALA A 43 16.53 -28.97 3.86
C ALA A 43 16.39 -30.26 3.05
N ALA A 44 15.19 -30.79 2.90
CA ALA A 44 14.93 -32.01 2.12
C ALA A 44 15.29 -31.85 0.65
N ILE A 45 14.97 -30.70 0.02
CA ILE A 45 15.38 -30.36 -1.35
C ILE A 45 16.89 -30.42 -1.50
N ARG A 46 17.65 -29.86 -0.56
CA ARG A 46 19.13 -29.91 -0.54
C ARG A 46 19.66 -31.33 -0.39
N THR A 47 19.09 -32.10 0.56
CA THR A 47 19.50 -33.50 0.80
C THR A 47 19.27 -34.38 -0.41
N LEU A 48 18.16 -34.17 -1.15
CA LEU A 48 17.84 -34.90 -2.36
C LEU A 48 18.44 -34.28 -3.63
N GLN A 49 19.26 -33.22 -3.48
CA GLN A 49 19.91 -32.50 -4.58
C GLN A 49 18.96 -32.10 -5.73
N LEU A 50 17.72 -31.69 -5.36
CA LEU A 50 16.72 -31.29 -6.36
C LEU A 50 17.01 -29.89 -6.88
N GLY A 51 17.08 -29.76 -8.23
CA GLY A 51 17.28 -28.47 -8.91
C GLY A 51 16.11 -27.51 -8.68
N THR A 52 16.43 -26.26 -8.36
CA THR A 52 15.46 -25.18 -8.15
C THR A 52 15.76 -23.96 -9.02
N GLU A 53 16.57 -24.11 -10.06
CA GLU A 53 17.00 -23.04 -10.98
C GLU A 53 15.81 -22.41 -11.73
N HIS A 54 14.76 -23.21 -11.95
CA HIS A 54 13.51 -22.78 -12.57
C HIS A 54 12.60 -21.96 -11.61
N PHE A 55 12.97 -21.84 -10.34
CA PHE A 55 12.18 -21.05 -9.40
C PHE A 55 12.38 -19.55 -9.64
N THR A 56 11.30 -18.83 -9.88
CA THR A 56 11.32 -17.38 -10.12
C THR A 56 11.47 -16.54 -8.84
N GLY A 57 11.39 -17.17 -7.66
CA GLY A 57 11.50 -16.51 -6.36
C GLY A 57 10.50 -15.34 -6.20
N GLN A 58 10.96 -14.27 -5.56
CA GLN A 58 10.18 -13.02 -5.44
C GLN A 58 10.20 -12.19 -6.73
N GLY A 59 11.03 -12.58 -7.71
CA GLY A 59 11.19 -11.89 -8.99
C GLY A 59 10.15 -12.20 -10.05
N HIS A 60 9.10 -12.98 -9.75
CA HIS A 60 8.11 -13.41 -10.73
C HIS A 60 7.36 -12.26 -11.44
N LYS A 61 7.37 -11.06 -10.87
CA LYS A 61 6.82 -9.83 -11.46
C LYS A 61 7.87 -8.92 -12.10
N LYS A 62 9.16 -9.24 -11.97
CA LYS A 62 10.24 -8.43 -12.54
C LYS A 62 10.13 -8.44 -14.07
N GLY A 63 10.01 -7.27 -14.68
CA GLY A 63 9.81 -7.10 -16.12
C GLY A 63 8.36 -7.31 -16.61
N LYS A 64 7.44 -7.76 -15.78
CA LYS A 64 6.01 -7.81 -16.15
C LYS A 64 5.37 -6.45 -15.87
N ARG A 65 4.68 -5.90 -16.87
CA ARG A 65 3.86 -4.69 -16.67
C ARG A 65 2.80 -5.02 -15.63
N SER A 66 2.70 -4.21 -14.58
CA SER A 66 1.67 -4.40 -13.56
C SER A 66 0.28 -4.34 -14.21
N GLU A 67 -0.51 -5.40 -14.06
CA GLU A 67 -1.93 -5.43 -14.47
C GLU A 67 -2.83 -4.63 -13.53
N TYR A 68 -2.26 -3.99 -12.51
CA TYR A 68 -3.04 -3.09 -11.65
C TYR A 68 -3.56 -1.94 -12.51
N PRO A 69 -4.83 -1.59 -12.37
CA PRO A 69 -5.43 -0.50 -13.13
C PRO A 69 -4.57 0.75 -12.95
N ARG A 70 -4.34 1.49 -14.03
CA ARG A 70 -3.69 2.80 -13.98
C ARG A 70 -4.38 3.61 -12.89
N ALA A 71 -3.60 4.36 -12.11
CA ALA A 71 -4.18 5.23 -11.10
C ALA A 71 -5.34 6.03 -11.73
N ALA A 72 -6.51 5.99 -11.11
CA ALA A 72 -7.70 6.66 -11.60
C ALA A 72 -7.38 8.11 -12.03
N PRO A 73 -7.92 8.60 -13.13
CA PRO A 73 -7.69 9.96 -13.58
C PRO A 73 -8.24 10.98 -12.56
N LEU A 74 -7.68 12.18 -12.54
CA LEU A 74 -8.01 13.19 -11.52
C LEU A 74 -9.49 13.61 -11.54
N ASN A 75 -10.11 13.68 -12.70
CA ASN A 75 -11.52 13.99 -12.84
C ASN A 75 -12.46 12.97 -12.16
N GLU A 76 -12.02 11.71 -12.04
CA GLU A 76 -12.76 10.67 -11.29
C GLU A 76 -12.50 10.71 -9.78
N ILE A 77 -11.38 11.33 -9.37
CA ILE A 77 -10.98 11.44 -7.97
C ILE A 77 -11.56 12.71 -7.33
N LEU A 78 -11.54 13.83 -8.09
CA LEU A 78 -11.93 15.16 -7.64
C LEU A 78 -13.46 15.39 -7.75
N VAL A 79 -14.19 14.46 -7.14
CA VAL A 79 -15.66 14.46 -7.14
C VAL A 79 -16.20 14.43 -5.71
N LYS A 80 -17.48 14.76 -5.57
CA LYS A 80 -18.23 14.54 -4.34
C LYS A 80 -18.42 13.04 -4.11
N ASP A 81 -18.48 12.63 -2.85
CA ASP A 81 -18.66 11.23 -2.40
C ASP A 81 -17.56 10.26 -2.93
N SER A 82 -16.37 10.79 -3.12
CA SER A 82 -15.20 10.05 -3.57
C SER A 82 -14.77 9.01 -2.53
N ARG A 83 -14.54 7.78 -2.97
CA ARG A 83 -13.96 6.71 -2.14
C ARG A 83 -12.43 6.66 -2.20
N TYR A 84 -11.80 7.64 -2.84
CA TYR A 84 -10.36 7.65 -3.03
C TYR A 84 -9.60 7.90 -1.72
N SER A 85 -8.51 7.17 -1.50
CA SER A 85 -7.71 7.29 -0.28
C SER A 85 -7.14 8.70 -0.10
N ARG A 86 -7.37 9.30 1.08
CA ARG A 86 -6.86 10.65 1.42
C ARG A 86 -5.34 10.78 1.32
N ALA A 87 -4.60 9.73 1.71
CA ALA A 87 -3.14 9.73 1.59
C ALA A 87 -2.69 9.75 0.12
N GLN A 88 -3.37 8.98 -0.73
CA GLN A 88 -3.11 8.98 -2.16
C GLN A 88 -3.56 10.27 -2.83
N LEU A 89 -4.70 10.84 -2.42
CA LEU A 89 -5.19 12.14 -2.88
C LEU A 89 -4.14 13.22 -2.66
N LYS A 90 -3.61 13.36 -1.45
CA LYS A 90 -2.55 14.29 -1.10
C LYS A 90 -1.35 14.19 -2.05
N ARG A 91 -0.87 12.97 -2.29
CA ARG A 91 0.24 12.71 -3.21
C ARG A 91 -0.10 13.14 -4.65
N ARG A 92 -1.29 12.78 -5.13
CA ARG A 92 -1.73 13.06 -6.50
C ARG A 92 -1.93 14.55 -6.75
N LEU A 93 -2.55 15.27 -5.82
CA LEU A 93 -2.72 16.73 -5.91
C LEU A 93 -1.38 17.47 -6.00
N ARG A 94 -0.39 17.02 -5.20
CA ARG A 94 0.95 17.59 -5.20
C ARG A 94 1.69 17.29 -6.52
N GLN A 95 1.64 16.05 -7.00
CA GLN A 95 2.30 15.64 -8.25
C GLN A 95 1.72 16.34 -9.49
N ALA A 96 0.41 16.57 -9.49
CA ALA A 96 -0.28 17.18 -10.62
C ALA A 96 -0.41 18.71 -10.51
N ASN A 97 0.16 19.34 -9.46
CA ASN A 97 0.05 20.78 -9.18
C ASN A 97 -1.39 21.32 -9.31
N VAL A 98 -2.39 20.53 -8.85
CA VAL A 98 -3.80 20.91 -8.96
C VAL A 98 -4.13 22.17 -8.17
N LEU A 99 -3.44 22.35 -7.04
CA LEU A 99 -3.55 23.49 -6.12
C LEU A 99 -2.15 24.01 -5.79
N PRO A 100 -1.94 25.35 -5.70
CA PRO A 100 -0.69 25.91 -5.25
C PRO A 100 -0.26 25.32 -3.90
N TYR A 101 0.94 24.74 -3.80
CA TYR A 101 1.41 24.07 -2.59
C TYR A 101 1.93 25.07 -1.56
N LEU A 102 1.01 25.87 -1.01
CA LEU A 102 1.25 26.84 0.07
C LEU A 102 0.00 26.92 0.97
N CYS A 103 0.14 27.41 2.19
CA CYS A 103 -0.98 27.57 3.09
C CYS A 103 -1.99 28.58 2.55
N ALA A 104 -3.25 28.14 2.34
CA ALA A 104 -4.31 28.98 1.79
C ALA A 104 -4.72 30.14 2.74
N VAL A 105 -4.42 30.04 4.04
CA VAL A 105 -4.78 31.05 5.03
C VAL A 105 -3.64 32.04 5.29
N CYS A 106 -2.48 31.58 5.72
CA CYS A 106 -1.37 32.48 6.08
C CYS A 106 -0.30 32.61 5.00
N ARG A 107 -0.48 31.96 3.85
CA ARG A 107 0.42 31.99 2.70
C ARG A 107 1.82 31.38 2.95
N LEU A 108 2.01 30.73 4.11
CA LEU A 108 3.26 30.06 4.43
C LEU A 108 3.60 29.03 3.36
N GLU A 109 4.81 29.12 2.86
CA GLU A 109 5.39 28.14 1.95
C GLU A 109 5.68 26.81 2.67
N PRO A 110 5.91 25.71 1.96
CA PRO A 110 6.18 24.40 2.58
C PRO A 110 7.60 24.32 3.15
N PHE A 111 7.96 25.33 3.96
CA PHE A 111 9.26 25.49 4.59
C PHE A 111 9.12 26.19 5.94
N TRP A 112 9.82 25.72 6.97
CA TRP A 112 9.78 26.30 8.31
C TRP A 112 11.09 26.03 9.06
N ASN A 113 11.64 27.04 9.70
CA ASN A 113 12.91 26.97 10.47
C ASN A 113 14.07 26.31 9.72
N GLY A 114 14.20 26.59 8.43
CA GLY A 114 15.28 26.00 7.62
C GLY A 114 15.01 24.58 7.11
N GLU A 115 13.80 24.02 7.40
CA GLU A 115 13.44 22.65 7.04
C GLU A 115 12.15 22.55 6.22
N PRO A 116 11.99 21.51 5.38
CA PRO A 116 10.76 21.26 4.63
C PRO A 116 9.56 21.04 5.54
N LEU A 117 8.49 21.83 5.35
CA LEU A 117 7.22 21.71 6.05
C LEU A 117 6.19 20.96 5.21
N VAL A 118 5.61 19.94 5.79
CA VAL A 118 4.55 19.17 5.14
C VAL A 118 3.18 19.81 5.39
N LEU A 119 2.58 20.38 4.34
CA LEU A 119 1.23 20.92 4.40
C LEU A 119 0.18 19.80 4.47
N VAL A 120 -0.96 20.11 5.07
CA VAL A 120 -2.11 19.24 5.24
C VAL A 120 -3.17 19.56 4.19
N ILE A 121 -3.79 18.54 3.59
CA ILE A 121 -4.98 18.75 2.76
C ILE A 121 -6.21 18.88 3.67
N ASP A 122 -6.95 19.95 3.51
CA ASP A 122 -8.16 20.26 4.26
C ASP A 122 -9.36 20.31 3.33
N HIS A 123 -10.51 19.77 3.83
CA HIS A 123 -11.80 19.86 3.17
C HIS A 123 -12.57 21.03 3.79
N ILE A 124 -12.79 22.10 3.03
CA ILE A 124 -13.35 23.37 3.53
C ILE A 124 -14.69 23.15 4.23
N ASN A 125 -15.55 22.31 3.68
CA ASN A 125 -16.85 21.97 4.27
C ASN A 125 -16.80 20.91 5.38
N GLY A 126 -15.62 20.36 5.72
CA GLY A 126 -15.44 19.31 6.71
C GLY A 126 -15.93 17.92 6.31
N VAL A 127 -16.34 17.73 5.05
CA VAL A 127 -16.78 16.44 4.50
C VAL A 127 -15.60 15.76 3.80
N ASN A 128 -15.04 14.75 4.41
CA ASN A 128 -13.75 14.14 4.04
C ASN A 128 -13.77 13.32 2.74
N ASN A 129 -14.92 13.05 2.15
CA ASN A 129 -15.11 12.39 0.87
C ASN A 129 -15.58 13.34 -0.24
N ASP A 130 -15.72 14.63 0.04
CA ASP A 130 -16.00 15.65 -0.97
C ASP A 130 -14.69 16.22 -1.52
N ASN A 131 -14.11 15.49 -2.46
CA ASN A 131 -12.82 15.80 -3.06
C ASN A 131 -12.89 16.82 -4.21
N ARG A 132 -13.99 17.49 -4.41
CA ARG A 132 -14.08 18.55 -5.45
C ARG A 132 -12.99 19.60 -5.24
N ARG A 133 -12.38 20.06 -6.34
CA ARG A 133 -11.23 20.96 -6.31
C ARG A 133 -11.51 22.24 -5.49
N GLU A 134 -12.68 22.82 -5.64
CA GLU A 134 -13.13 24.03 -4.93
C GLU A 134 -13.31 23.83 -3.41
N ASN A 135 -13.44 22.57 -2.97
CA ASN A 135 -13.57 22.20 -1.57
C ASN A 135 -12.23 21.80 -0.92
N LEU A 136 -11.15 21.81 -1.67
CA LEU A 136 -9.81 21.38 -1.19
C LEU A 136 -8.87 22.58 -1.08
N ARG A 137 -8.08 22.59 0.00
CA ARG A 137 -7.01 23.56 0.20
C ARG A 137 -5.84 22.97 0.96
N TRP A 138 -4.66 23.57 0.77
CA TRP A 138 -3.49 23.26 1.59
C TRP A 138 -3.44 24.17 2.80
N LEU A 139 -3.16 23.63 3.98
CA LEU A 139 -2.97 24.37 5.21
C LEU A 139 -1.65 23.98 5.88
N CYS A 140 -0.97 24.93 6.52
CA CYS A 140 0.07 24.59 7.47
C CYS A 140 -0.55 23.97 8.73
N PRO A 141 0.21 23.21 9.55
CA PRO A 141 -0.30 22.58 10.76
C PRO A 141 -1.01 23.55 11.71
N ASN A 142 -0.48 24.77 11.87
CA ASN A 142 -1.07 25.79 12.75
C ASN A 142 -2.43 26.25 12.24
N CYS A 143 -2.55 26.65 10.98
CA CYS A 143 -3.85 27.04 10.41
C CYS A 143 -4.84 25.89 10.37
N ASN A 144 -4.38 24.66 10.10
CA ASN A 144 -5.24 23.47 10.15
C ASN A 144 -5.82 23.24 11.54
N SER A 145 -5.04 23.42 12.61
CA SER A 145 -5.50 23.25 14.00
C SER A 145 -6.57 24.27 14.42
N GLN A 146 -6.65 25.40 13.74
CA GLN A 146 -7.60 26.47 14.00
C GLN A 146 -8.90 26.35 13.21
N THR A 147 -9.01 25.39 12.27
CA THR A 147 -10.25 25.20 11.51
C THR A 147 -11.43 24.74 12.37
N PRO A 148 -12.66 25.16 12.05
CA PRO A 148 -13.86 24.69 12.76
C PRO A 148 -14.06 23.17 12.66
N THR A 149 -13.49 22.53 11.67
CA THR A 149 -13.60 21.09 11.38
C THR A 149 -12.46 20.25 11.99
N PHE A 150 -11.46 20.90 12.57
CA PHE A 150 -10.27 20.22 13.12
C PHE A 150 -10.63 19.17 14.17
N ALA A 151 -10.01 17.98 14.06
CA ALA A 151 -10.20 16.86 14.98
C ALA A 151 -11.68 16.50 15.25
N GLY A 152 -12.57 16.76 14.28
CA GLY A 152 -13.98 16.41 14.37
C GLY A 152 -14.82 17.39 15.20
N ARG A 153 -14.36 18.60 15.47
CA ARG A 153 -15.13 19.64 16.19
C ARG A 153 -16.53 19.83 15.63
N ASN A 154 -16.70 19.75 14.31
CA ASN A 154 -18.00 19.87 13.63
C ASN A 154 -18.96 18.70 13.89
N ARG A 155 -18.50 17.58 14.45
CA ARG A 155 -19.34 16.42 14.80
C ARG A 155 -20.03 16.58 16.13
N LYS A 156 -19.48 17.38 17.04
CA LYS A 156 -20.04 17.61 18.38
C LYS A 156 -21.28 18.52 18.37
N ASN A 157 -21.53 19.26 17.28
CA ASN A 157 -22.65 20.20 17.17
C ASN A 157 -23.85 19.62 16.40
N LYS A 158 -23.94 18.30 16.25
CA LYS A 158 -25.07 17.58 15.62
C LYS A 158 -25.91 16.84 16.66
N SER A 159 -26.07 17.42 17.86
CA SER A 159 -27.03 16.96 18.88
C SER A 159 -28.29 17.79 18.78
#